data_4b891dd6578c5b2b44295c7a4ee06e3e
#
_entry.id   4b891dd6578c5b2b44295c7a4ee06e3e
#
_cell.length_a   1.000
_cell.length_b   1.000
_cell.length_c   1.000
_cell.angle_alpha   90.00
_cell.angle_beta   90.00
_cell.angle_gamma   90.00
#
_symmetry.space_group_name_H-M   'P 1'
#
loop_
_entity.id
_entity.type
_entity.pdbx_description
1 polymer ?
#
loop_
_entity_poly.entity_id
_entity_poly.type
_entity_poly.pdbx_seq_one_letter_code
_entity_poly.pdbx_strand_id
1 'polypeptide(L)'
;MQTTTAADIAAYLRELGMVRELIGAGSPDGFATPESAGPAEGTTAPLSAVATDTDAGPGDLAWSKRPGAAASFGGSLLICPVEAAGELSGAAPLAKAGRLVIVCDRPRLAMALVVGRFFAHLAADGPPVYADPATARLVDEMRAWVRNAVVGRNLGIEPLATIGCSGMGYERDDQGRLVPFPQLGRVVLEDDVHVAAQAMIQRGAIGDTVVRRGAKIGPHVNVGHNVEVGEDVLIAGHAQIGGGARIGRGVTVWQSAAVANGVTVGEGAVIGMGAMIRANVGAGEVWVGNPGRRLHGNAGPSRKDGT
;
A
#
# COMPACT_ATOMS: atom_id res chain seq x y z
N MET A 1 17.86 -4.31 21.23
CA MET A 1 16.72 -3.58 20.63
C MET A 1 15.64 -3.47 21.68
N GLN A 2 15.13 -2.27 21.94
CA GLN A 2 14.05 -2.05 22.89
C GLN A 2 12.76 -2.64 22.28
N THR A 3 12.12 -3.56 22.98
CA THR A 3 10.86 -4.15 22.56
C THR A 3 9.74 -3.14 22.72
N THR A 4 9.03 -2.83 21.64
CA THR A 4 7.89 -1.89 21.64
C THR A 4 6.61 -2.67 21.89
N THR A 5 5.79 -2.22 22.82
CA THR A 5 4.48 -2.81 23.13
C THR A 5 3.32 -1.91 22.69
N ALA A 6 2.11 -2.45 22.64
CA ALA A 6 0.92 -1.65 22.36
C ALA A 6 0.70 -0.57 23.45
N ALA A 7 1.09 -0.85 24.69
CA ALA A 7 1.03 0.10 25.81
C ALA A 7 1.98 1.30 25.59
N ASP A 8 3.21 1.08 25.09
CA ASP A 8 4.16 2.15 24.79
C ASP A 8 3.61 3.10 23.71
N ILE A 9 2.98 2.54 22.70
CA ILE A 9 2.35 3.31 21.62
C ILE A 9 1.15 4.11 22.14
N ALA A 10 0.31 3.48 22.95
CA ALA A 10 -0.84 4.18 23.54
C ALA A 10 -0.40 5.34 24.43
N ALA A 11 0.63 5.15 25.26
CA ALA A 11 1.21 6.19 26.09
C ALA A 11 1.74 7.36 25.23
N TYR A 12 2.53 7.07 24.20
CA TYR A 12 3.06 8.06 23.27
C TYR A 12 1.98 8.88 22.58
N LEU A 13 0.94 8.22 22.06
CA LEU A 13 -0.15 8.93 21.38
C LEU A 13 -1.02 9.74 22.35
N ARG A 14 -1.12 9.33 23.63
CA ARG A 14 -1.77 10.13 24.70
C ARG A 14 -0.99 11.40 24.99
N GLU A 15 0.33 11.33 25.12
CA GLU A 15 1.20 12.51 25.30
C GLU A 15 1.01 13.53 24.18
N LEU A 16 0.73 13.07 22.97
CA LEU A 16 0.43 13.91 21.81
C LEU A 16 -1.03 14.38 21.74
N GLY A 17 -1.88 14.00 22.71
CA GLY A 17 -3.30 14.37 22.72
C GLY A 17 -4.12 13.72 21.58
N MET A 18 -3.63 12.65 20.99
CA MET A 18 -4.26 12.02 19.80
C MET A 18 -5.25 10.92 20.15
N VAL A 19 -5.26 10.39 21.38
CA VAL A 19 -6.14 9.30 21.78
C VAL A 19 -7.49 9.84 22.24
N ARG A 20 -8.55 9.39 21.62
CA ARG A 20 -9.94 9.65 22.04
C ARG A 20 -10.45 8.54 22.93
N GLU A 21 -10.15 7.31 22.59
CA GLU A 21 -10.64 6.12 23.29
C GLU A 21 -9.65 4.96 23.14
N LEU A 22 -9.62 4.08 24.16
CA LEU A 22 -8.91 2.80 24.12
C LEU A 22 -9.92 1.68 24.36
N ILE A 23 -9.88 0.68 23.48
CA ILE A 23 -10.73 -0.52 23.59
C ILE A 23 -9.80 -1.73 23.66
N GLY A 24 -9.87 -2.53 24.75
CA GLY A 24 -8.99 -3.66 24.93
C GLY A 24 -9.41 -4.62 26.03
N ALA A 25 -8.69 -5.73 26.15
CA ALA A 25 -8.90 -6.71 27.21
C ALA A 25 -8.59 -6.08 28.59
N GLY A 26 -9.53 -6.13 29.52
CA GLY A 26 -9.35 -5.68 30.91
C GLY A 26 -10.34 -4.61 31.39
N SER A 27 -11.14 -4.03 30.49
CA SER A 27 -12.26 -3.18 30.90
C SER A 27 -13.54 -4.03 31.07
N PRO A 28 -14.28 -3.93 32.19
CA PRO A 28 -15.53 -4.68 32.41
C PRO A 28 -16.59 -4.39 31.34
N ASP A 29 -16.55 -3.20 30.75
CA ASP A 29 -17.52 -2.74 29.73
C ASP A 29 -16.92 -2.68 28.32
N GLY A 30 -15.68 -3.14 28.11
CA GLY A 30 -14.97 -3.03 26.82
C GLY A 30 -14.47 -1.63 26.48
N PHE A 31 -14.75 -0.64 27.32
CA PHE A 31 -14.40 0.78 27.12
C PHE A 31 -13.57 1.28 28.31
N ALA A 32 -12.48 1.98 28.02
CA ALA A 32 -11.73 2.73 29.01
C ALA A 32 -11.53 4.16 28.52
N THR A 33 -11.90 5.14 29.34
CA THR A 33 -11.56 6.53 29.05
C THR A 33 -10.06 6.75 29.21
N PRO A 34 -9.46 7.74 28.53
CA PRO A 34 -8.02 8.01 28.60
C PRO A 34 -7.47 8.17 30.03
N GLU A 35 -8.32 8.56 30.98
CA GLU A 35 -7.92 8.84 32.38
C GLU A 35 -8.02 7.61 33.30
N SER A 36 -8.81 6.58 32.95
CA SER A 36 -9.14 5.45 33.83
C SER A 36 -8.43 4.12 33.48
N ALA A 37 -7.78 4.04 32.33
CA ALA A 37 -7.14 2.80 31.89
C ALA A 37 -5.75 2.66 32.51
N GLY A 38 -5.62 1.85 33.55
CA GLY A 38 -4.38 1.17 33.93
C GLY A 38 -3.87 0.29 32.76
N PRO A 39 -2.65 -0.22 32.79
CA PRO A 39 -2.13 -1.12 31.77
C PRO A 39 -3.04 -2.33 31.66
N ALA A 40 -3.75 -2.47 30.53
CA ALA A 40 -4.59 -3.63 30.28
C ALA A 40 -3.68 -4.87 30.18
N GLU A 41 -3.99 -5.92 30.96
CA GLU A 41 -3.30 -7.21 30.85
C GLU A 41 -3.45 -7.71 29.41
N GLY A 42 -2.33 -8.01 28.75
CA GLY A 42 -2.28 -8.41 27.33
C GLY A 42 -1.68 -7.35 26.37
N THR A 43 -1.53 -6.09 26.81
CA THR A 43 -0.92 -5.02 26.00
C THR A 43 0.62 -4.97 26.10
N THR A 44 1.21 -5.87 26.88
CA THR A 44 2.67 -5.96 27.10
C THR A 44 3.38 -6.88 26.10
N ALA A 45 2.63 -7.59 25.25
CA ALA A 45 3.25 -8.39 24.19
C ALA A 45 4.01 -7.48 23.20
N PRO A 46 5.23 -7.87 22.78
CA PRO A 46 6.01 -7.08 21.85
C PRO A 46 5.31 -7.03 20.49
N LEU A 47 5.30 -5.85 19.89
CA LEU A 47 4.93 -5.66 18.49
C LEU A 47 6.15 -5.89 17.62
N SER A 48 6.02 -6.73 16.61
CA SER A 48 7.13 -7.19 15.77
C SER A 48 7.11 -6.60 14.37
N ALA A 49 5.93 -6.27 13.85
CA ALA A 49 5.80 -5.78 12.48
C ALA A 49 4.66 -4.76 12.33
N VAL A 50 4.61 -4.14 11.17
CA VAL A 50 3.55 -3.26 10.70
C VAL A 50 2.94 -3.91 9.47
N ALA A 51 1.62 -4.13 9.50
CA ALA A 51 0.89 -4.81 8.45
C ALA A 51 -0.30 -3.99 7.94
N THR A 52 -0.92 -4.42 6.85
CA THR A 52 -2.23 -3.89 6.45
C THR A 52 -3.31 -4.39 7.40
N ASP A 53 -4.46 -3.74 7.46
CA ASP A 53 -5.58 -4.15 8.32
C ASP A 53 -6.16 -5.53 7.93
N THR A 54 -5.93 -5.98 6.70
CA THR A 54 -6.37 -7.29 6.18
C THR A 54 -5.37 -8.42 6.42
N ASP A 55 -4.07 -8.10 6.50
CA ASP A 55 -2.99 -9.09 6.55
C ASP A 55 -2.36 -9.21 7.94
N ALA A 56 -2.78 -8.35 8.88
CA ALA A 56 -2.21 -8.31 10.22
C ALA A 56 -2.48 -9.60 11.02
N GLY A 57 -1.42 -10.16 11.58
CA GLY A 57 -1.43 -11.31 12.48
C GLY A 57 -1.02 -10.93 13.91
N PRO A 58 -0.99 -11.92 14.83
CA PRO A 58 -0.55 -11.70 16.22
C PRO A 58 0.84 -11.05 16.27
N GLY A 59 0.99 -9.99 17.05
CA GLY A 59 2.22 -9.19 17.15
C GLY A 59 2.29 -8.01 16.18
N ASP A 60 1.31 -7.82 15.31
CA ASP A 60 1.33 -6.75 14.31
C ASP A 60 0.56 -5.51 14.75
N LEU A 61 1.09 -4.35 14.34
CA LEU A 61 0.44 -3.05 14.32
C LEU A 61 -0.20 -2.81 12.97
N ALA A 62 -1.43 -2.36 12.94
CA ALA A 62 -2.09 -1.89 11.72
C ALA A 62 -2.91 -0.62 11.96
N TRP A 63 -3.37 0.00 10.88
CA TRP A 63 -4.34 1.07 10.93
C TRP A 63 -5.44 0.84 9.90
N SER A 64 -6.64 1.37 10.15
CA SER A 64 -7.74 1.29 9.19
C SER A 64 -8.50 2.60 9.12
N LYS A 65 -9.03 2.91 7.93
CA LYS A 65 -10.00 4.00 7.71
C LYS A 65 -11.42 3.48 7.63
N ARG A 66 -11.62 2.16 7.51
CA ARG A 66 -12.90 1.56 7.21
C ARG A 66 -13.61 1.17 8.50
N PRO A 67 -14.84 1.67 8.74
CA PRO A 67 -15.73 1.08 9.74
C PRO A 67 -15.85 -0.43 9.49
N GLY A 68 -15.91 -1.22 10.56
CA GLY A 68 -16.02 -2.68 10.47
C GLY A 68 -14.70 -3.45 10.23
N ALA A 69 -13.60 -2.80 9.83
CA ALA A 69 -12.31 -3.47 9.69
C ALA A 69 -11.83 -4.09 11.00
N ALA A 70 -12.14 -3.48 12.12
CA ALA A 70 -11.79 -3.99 13.45
C ALA A 70 -12.42 -5.36 13.76
N ALA A 71 -13.57 -5.70 13.21
CA ALA A 71 -14.24 -6.98 13.44
C ALA A 71 -13.46 -8.17 12.83
N SER A 72 -12.77 -7.95 11.73
CA SER A 72 -11.95 -8.96 11.02
C SER A 72 -10.45 -8.83 11.32
N PHE A 73 -10.05 -7.86 12.15
CA PHE A 73 -8.65 -7.58 12.44
C PHE A 73 -7.98 -8.72 13.20
N GLY A 74 -6.88 -9.24 12.66
CA GLY A 74 -6.09 -10.34 13.23
C GLY A 74 -4.90 -9.93 14.10
N GLY A 75 -4.48 -8.65 14.03
CA GLY A 75 -3.29 -8.13 14.70
C GLY A 75 -3.45 -7.82 16.19
N SER A 76 -2.38 -7.33 16.81
CA SER A 76 -2.34 -6.99 18.24
C SER A 76 -2.73 -5.55 18.54
N LEU A 77 -2.45 -4.60 17.63
CA LEU A 77 -2.79 -3.19 17.79
C LEU A 77 -3.39 -2.61 16.52
N LEU A 78 -4.58 -2.02 16.64
CA LEU A 78 -5.25 -1.29 15.56
C LEU A 78 -5.38 0.19 15.92
N ILE A 79 -5.05 1.07 14.98
CA ILE A 79 -5.33 2.52 15.05
C ILE A 79 -6.45 2.81 14.06
N CYS A 80 -7.56 3.39 14.51
CA CYS A 80 -8.73 3.63 13.67
C CYS A 80 -9.42 4.98 13.96
N PRO A 81 -10.31 5.48 13.06
CA PRO A 81 -11.03 6.73 13.28
C PRO A 81 -12.17 6.58 14.30
N VAL A 82 -12.64 7.71 14.80
CA VAL A 82 -13.74 7.79 15.79
C VAL A 82 -15.04 7.16 15.27
N GLU A 83 -15.33 7.29 13.99
CA GLU A 83 -16.53 6.72 13.35
C GLU A 83 -16.57 5.19 13.43
N ALA A 84 -15.42 4.55 13.58
CA ALA A 84 -15.32 3.10 13.75
C ALA A 84 -15.66 2.64 15.18
N ALA A 85 -15.58 3.52 16.18
CA ALA A 85 -15.82 3.19 17.59
C ALA A 85 -17.26 2.77 17.87
N GLY A 86 -18.25 3.37 17.19
CA GLY A 86 -19.67 3.03 17.34
C GLY A 86 -20.00 1.59 16.93
N GLU A 87 -19.32 1.05 15.94
CA GLU A 87 -19.46 -0.33 15.49
C GLU A 87 -18.70 -1.32 16.41
N LEU A 88 -17.66 -0.83 17.10
CA LEU A 88 -16.85 -1.62 18.01
C LEU A 88 -17.50 -1.83 19.38
N SER A 89 -18.42 -0.94 19.80
CA SER A 89 -19.13 -1.04 21.07
C SER A 89 -20.02 -2.30 21.20
N GLY A 90 -20.35 -2.95 20.06
CA GLY A 90 -21.02 -4.26 20.03
C GLY A 90 -20.08 -5.46 19.88
N ALA A 91 -18.77 -5.23 19.71
CA ALA A 91 -17.81 -6.29 19.39
C ALA A 91 -17.09 -6.83 20.63
N ALA A 92 -17.82 -7.49 21.53
CA ALA A 92 -17.26 -8.30 22.64
C ALA A 92 -16.10 -9.28 22.24
N PRO A 93 -15.89 -9.68 20.97
CA PRO A 93 -14.78 -10.53 20.58
C PRO A 93 -13.40 -9.89 20.64
N LEU A 94 -13.26 -8.57 20.49
CA LEU A 94 -11.94 -7.90 20.44
C LEU A 94 -11.25 -7.89 21.81
N ALA A 95 -12.03 -7.65 22.87
CA ALA A 95 -11.53 -7.64 24.25
C ALA A 95 -11.03 -9.02 24.73
N LYS A 96 -11.56 -10.11 24.18
CA LYS A 96 -11.18 -11.49 24.55
C LYS A 96 -9.85 -11.97 23.97
N ALA A 97 -9.27 -11.25 23.01
CA ALA A 97 -8.12 -11.73 22.24
C ALA A 97 -6.78 -11.04 22.59
N GLY A 98 -6.70 -10.28 23.68
CA GLY A 98 -5.46 -9.54 24.01
C GLY A 98 -5.11 -8.43 23.01
N ARG A 99 -6.09 -7.90 22.31
CA ARG A 99 -5.93 -6.86 21.28
C ARG A 99 -6.21 -5.49 21.86
N LEU A 100 -5.50 -4.48 21.37
CA LEU A 100 -5.74 -3.07 21.70
C LEU A 100 -6.19 -2.31 20.45
N VAL A 101 -7.25 -1.51 20.60
CA VAL A 101 -7.69 -0.59 19.57
C VAL A 101 -7.54 0.84 20.10
N ILE A 102 -6.83 1.67 19.35
CA ILE A 102 -6.66 3.10 19.63
C ILE A 102 -7.56 3.87 18.68
N VAL A 103 -8.55 4.56 19.25
CA VAL A 103 -9.46 5.41 18.49
C VAL A 103 -8.92 6.84 18.49
N CYS A 104 -8.79 7.43 17.31
CA CYS A 104 -8.29 8.79 17.15
C CYS A 104 -8.86 9.47 15.89
N ASP A 105 -8.91 10.81 15.90
CA ASP A 105 -9.45 11.59 14.78
C ASP A 105 -8.60 11.52 13.51
N ARG A 106 -7.29 11.26 13.67
CA ARG A 106 -6.29 11.29 12.59
C ARG A 106 -5.45 10.02 12.56
N PRO A 107 -6.06 8.84 12.28
CA PRO A 107 -5.37 7.55 12.39
C PRO A 107 -4.14 7.43 11.48
N ARG A 108 -4.15 8.07 10.31
CA ARG A 108 -3.01 8.05 9.39
C ARG A 108 -1.83 8.87 9.92
N LEU A 109 -2.08 10.04 10.52
CA LEU A 109 -1.03 10.81 11.18
C LEU A 109 -0.50 10.05 12.41
N ALA A 110 -1.38 9.50 13.26
CA ALA A 110 -0.99 8.68 14.40
C ALA A 110 -0.08 7.53 13.96
N MET A 111 -0.45 6.82 12.88
CA MET A 111 0.38 5.76 12.31
C MET A 111 1.74 6.26 11.82
N ALA A 112 1.79 7.41 11.12
CA ALA A 112 3.04 7.99 10.65
C ALA A 112 4.00 8.32 11.80
N LEU A 113 3.48 8.91 12.87
CA LEU A 113 4.26 9.26 14.07
C LEU A 113 4.73 8.00 14.82
N VAL A 114 3.86 7.02 14.99
CA VAL A 114 4.20 5.74 15.65
C VAL A 114 5.28 4.99 14.87
N VAL A 115 5.11 4.83 13.56
CA VAL A 115 6.11 4.13 12.75
C VAL A 115 7.42 4.89 12.71
N GLY A 116 7.38 6.21 12.56
CA GLY A 116 8.58 7.05 12.62
C GLY A 116 9.32 6.97 13.95
N ARG A 117 8.62 6.83 15.07
CA ARG A 117 9.20 6.75 16.42
C ARG A 117 9.72 5.35 16.77
N PHE A 118 8.94 4.33 16.52
CA PHE A 118 9.17 2.97 17.05
C PHE A 118 9.65 1.97 16.00
N PHE A 119 9.31 2.19 14.73
CA PHE A 119 9.55 1.25 13.63
C PHE A 119 10.39 1.84 12.49
N ALA A 120 11.08 2.98 12.71
CA ALA A 120 11.91 3.63 11.68
C ALA A 120 12.96 2.67 11.06
N HIS A 121 13.46 1.70 11.84
CA HIS A 121 14.40 0.70 11.38
C HIS A 121 13.84 -0.21 10.29
N LEU A 122 12.51 -0.39 10.20
CA LEU A 122 11.86 -1.18 9.14
C LEU A 122 11.83 -0.44 7.80
N ALA A 123 12.00 0.88 7.81
CA ALA A 123 12.06 1.71 6.61
C ALA A 123 13.45 1.72 5.95
N ALA A 124 14.46 1.12 6.58
CA ALA A 124 15.80 1.05 6.03
C ALA A 124 15.81 0.33 4.68
N ASP A 125 16.62 0.85 3.74
CA ASP A 125 16.80 0.23 2.44
C ASP A 125 17.50 -1.12 2.58
N GLY A 126 16.89 -2.16 2.01
CA GLY A 126 17.44 -3.50 1.96
C GLY A 126 17.92 -3.88 0.55
N PRO A 127 18.87 -4.82 0.46
CA PRO A 127 19.28 -5.37 -0.82
C PRO A 127 18.08 -6.07 -1.50
N PRO A 128 18.06 -6.13 -2.82
CA PRO A 128 17.08 -6.93 -3.55
C PRO A 128 17.32 -8.43 -3.37
N VAL A 129 16.27 -9.21 -3.47
CA VAL A 129 16.33 -10.67 -3.52
C VAL A 129 15.98 -11.10 -4.94
N TYR A 130 16.88 -11.79 -5.60
CA TYR A 130 16.70 -12.29 -6.97
C TYR A 130 16.45 -13.79 -6.96
N ALA A 131 15.51 -14.25 -7.79
CA ALA A 131 15.24 -15.68 -7.97
C ALA A 131 16.35 -16.40 -8.76
N ASP A 132 17.14 -15.66 -9.54
CA ASP A 132 18.29 -16.21 -10.28
C ASP A 132 19.48 -15.23 -10.37
N PRO A 133 20.72 -15.74 -10.43
CA PRO A 133 21.92 -14.90 -10.53
C PRO A 133 22.09 -14.16 -11.87
N ALA A 134 21.43 -14.61 -12.93
CA ALA A 134 21.52 -13.96 -14.25
C ALA A 134 20.77 -12.61 -14.21
N THR A 135 19.62 -12.58 -13.56
CA THR A 135 18.87 -11.34 -13.32
C THR A 135 19.68 -10.33 -12.51
N ALA A 136 20.42 -10.77 -11.49
CA ALA A 136 21.27 -9.87 -10.71
C ALA A 136 22.35 -9.19 -11.58
N ARG A 137 23.02 -9.98 -12.44
CA ARG A 137 24.04 -9.45 -13.38
C ARG A 137 23.42 -8.47 -14.38
N LEU A 138 22.27 -8.78 -14.95
CA LEU A 138 21.59 -7.90 -15.90
C LEU A 138 21.24 -6.54 -15.24
N VAL A 139 20.79 -6.55 -14.00
CA VAL A 139 20.50 -5.31 -13.25
C VAL A 139 21.75 -4.43 -13.14
N ASP A 140 22.91 -5.02 -12.83
CA ASP A 140 24.17 -4.29 -12.73
C ASP A 140 24.62 -3.76 -14.10
N GLU A 141 24.55 -4.57 -15.16
CA GLU A 141 24.87 -4.17 -16.53
C GLU A 141 24.02 -2.99 -17.03
N MET A 142 22.74 -3.01 -16.71
CA MET A 142 21.81 -1.94 -17.07
C MET A 142 21.91 -0.71 -16.17
N ARG A 143 22.76 -0.70 -15.16
CA ARG A 143 22.87 0.36 -14.14
C ARG A 143 21.50 0.72 -13.54
N ALA A 144 20.63 -0.27 -13.40
CA ALA A 144 19.34 -0.11 -12.79
C ALA A 144 19.50 -0.02 -11.27
N TRP A 145 18.70 0.84 -10.64
CA TRP A 145 18.66 0.92 -9.18
C TRP A 145 17.55 0.02 -8.66
N VAL A 146 17.92 -1.08 -8.01
CA VAL A 146 16.97 -2.04 -7.44
C VAL A 146 17.25 -2.20 -5.95
N ARG A 147 16.26 -1.88 -5.11
CA ARG A 147 16.29 -2.04 -3.65
C ARG A 147 14.92 -2.48 -3.16
N ASN A 148 14.84 -2.98 -1.95
CA ASN A 148 13.56 -3.33 -1.33
C ASN A 148 12.63 -4.12 -2.27
N ALA A 149 13.18 -5.08 -2.99
CA ALA A 149 12.46 -5.82 -4.02
C ALA A 149 12.68 -7.33 -3.91
N VAL A 150 11.66 -8.08 -4.28
CA VAL A 150 11.71 -9.51 -4.58
C VAL A 150 11.48 -9.65 -6.06
N VAL A 151 12.41 -10.29 -6.75
CA VAL A 151 12.45 -10.34 -8.22
C VAL A 151 12.41 -11.78 -8.69
N GLY A 152 11.39 -12.09 -9.48
CA GLY A 152 11.18 -13.38 -10.13
C GLY A 152 12.20 -13.67 -11.24
N ARG A 153 11.95 -14.73 -11.97
CA ARG A 153 12.81 -15.20 -13.08
C ARG A 153 12.50 -14.45 -14.38
N ASN A 154 13.47 -14.45 -15.30
CA ASN A 154 13.34 -13.87 -16.64
C ASN A 154 12.92 -12.39 -16.62
N LEU A 155 13.42 -11.61 -15.64
CA LEU A 155 13.21 -10.18 -15.65
C LEU A 155 13.89 -9.56 -16.87
N GLY A 156 13.13 -8.87 -17.73
CA GLY A 156 13.67 -7.91 -18.67
C GLY A 156 13.83 -6.57 -17.97
N ILE A 157 15.02 -5.99 -17.95
CA ILE A 157 15.25 -4.67 -17.37
C ILE A 157 16.13 -3.84 -18.29
N GLU A 158 15.78 -2.57 -18.46
CA GLU A 158 16.51 -1.66 -19.33
C GLU A 158 17.22 -0.57 -18.53
N PRO A 159 18.10 0.22 -19.18
CA PRO A 159 18.97 1.17 -18.49
C PRO A 159 18.21 2.16 -17.60
N LEU A 160 18.78 2.40 -16.41
CA LEU A 160 18.34 3.42 -15.45
C LEU A 160 16.92 3.19 -14.88
N ALA A 161 16.35 2.00 -15.02
CA ALA A 161 15.13 1.65 -14.32
C ALA A 161 15.33 1.76 -12.80
N THR A 162 14.33 2.24 -12.07
CA THR A 162 14.38 2.44 -10.62
C THR A 162 13.28 1.63 -9.94
N ILE A 163 13.65 0.64 -9.12
CA ILE A 163 12.72 -0.29 -8.49
C ILE A 163 12.90 -0.27 -6.98
N GLY A 164 11.80 -0.03 -6.24
CA GLY A 164 11.79 -0.06 -4.78
C GLY A 164 12.19 1.25 -4.09
N CYS A 165 12.20 2.36 -4.84
CA CYS A 165 12.31 3.69 -4.25
C CYS A 165 11.08 4.03 -3.40
N SER A 166 11.22 4.96 -2.47
CA SER A 166 10.12 5.41 -1.62
C SER A 166 9.06 6.17 -2.41
N GLY A 167 7.79 5.94 -2.07
CA GLY A 167 6.67 6.75 -2.56
C GLY A 167 6.58 8.09 -1.83
N MET A 168 5.72 8.98 -2.34
CA MET A 168 5.41 10.28 -1.75
C MET A 168 4.19 10.18 -0.82
N GLY A 169 4.41 9.83 0.45
CA GLY A 169 3.38 9.82 1.48
C GLY A 169 3.68 10.86 2.55
N TYR A 170 2.79 11.82 2.77
CA TYR A 170 2.91 12.83 3.82
C TYR A 170 1.56 13.10 4.47
N GLU A 171 1.59 13.47 5.75
CA GLU A 171 0.45 13.99 6.49
C GLU A 171 0.79 15.37 7.06
N ARG A 172 -0.20 16.23 7.24
CA ARG A 172 0.02 17.52 7.90
C ARG A 172 -0.22 17.38 9.40
N ASP A 173 0.72 17.86 10.20
CA ASP A 173 0.51 18.02 11.64
C ASP A 173 -0.38 19.25 11.94
N ASP A 174 -0.58 19.55 13.24
CA ASP A 174 -1.44 20.65 13.69
C ASP A 174 -0.85 22.04 13.39
N GLN A 175 0.45 22.09 13.07
CA GLN A 175 1.16 23.31 12.66
C GLN A 175 1.24 23.44 11.13
N GLY A 176 0.59 22.53 10.39
CA GLY A 176 0.59 22.50 8.94
C GLY A 176 1.87 21.91 8.31
N ARG A 177 2.81 21.40 9.11
CA ARG A 177 4.06 20.81 8.62
C ARG A 177 3.82 19.42 8.04
N LEU A 178 4.58 19.06 7.01
CA LEU A 178 4.51 17.75 6.39
C LEU A 178 5.31 16.72 7.20
N VAL A 179 4.63 15.73 7.72
CA VAL A 179 5.18 14.55 8.38
C VAL A 179 5.24 13.43 7.38
N PRO A 180 6.41 12.82 7.09
CA PRO A 180 6.51 11.73 6.12
C PRO A 180 5.76 10.49 6.63
N PHE A 181 4.97 9.90 5.75
CA PHE A 181 4.39 8.58 6.00
C PHE A 181 5.41 7.51 5.59
N PRO A 182 5.87 6.66 6.51
CA PRO A 182 6.94 5.71 6.24
C PRO A 182 6.58 4.72 5.14
N GLN A 183 7.58 4.30 4.37
CA GLN A 183 7.46 3.34 3.30
C GLN A 183 8.17 2.05 3.74
N LEU A 184 7.42 1.04 4.16
CA LEU A 184 7.94 -0.18 4.81
C LEU A 184 7.85 -1.41 3.91
N GLY A 185 6.91 -1.40 2.94
CA GLY A 185 6.70 -2.50 2.02
C GLY A 185 7.84 -2.63 1.00
N ARG A 186 7.68 -3.57 0.09
CA ARG A 186 8.65 -3.87 -0.98
C ARG A 186 7.99 -3.71 -2.34
N VAL A 187 8.76 -3.99 -3.38
CA VAL A 187 8.26 -4.31 -4.71
C VAL A 187 8.38 -5.81 -4.92
N VAL A 188 7.33 -6.44 -5.41
CA VAL A 188 7.34 -7.82 -5.87
C VAL A 188 7.17 -7.82 -7.37
N LEU A 189 8.18 -8.26 -8.10
CA LEU A 189 8.12 -8.53 -9.54
C LEU A 189 8.05 -10.05 -9.73
N GLU A 190 6.97 -10.53 -10.30
CA GLU A 190 6.84 -11.95 -10.64
C GLU A 190 7.65 -12.31 -11.89
N ASP A 191 7.58 -13.58 -12.32
CA ASP A 191 8.30 -14.08 -13.48
C ASP A 191 7.92 -13.35 -14.78
N ASP A 192 8.82 -13.26 -15.75
CA ASP A 192 8.61 -12.74 -17.11
C ASP A 192 8.19 -11.25 -17.17
N VAL A 193 8.37 -10.49 -16.10
CA VAL A 193 8.12 -9.03 -16.08
C VAL A 193 9.18 -8.32 -16.92
N HIS A 194 8.77 -7.23 -17.61
CA HIS A 194 9.70 -6.34 -18.30
C HIS A 194 9.55 -4.92 -17.76
N VAL A 195 10.66 -4.29 -17.41
CA VAL A 195 10.72 -2.90 -16.94
C VAL A 195 11.65 -2.11 -17.86
N ALA A 196 11.07 -1.27 -18.70
CA ALA A 196 11.80 -0.50 -19.70
C ALA A 196 12.59 0.67 -19.10
N ALA A 197 13.37 1.34 -19.94
CA ALA A 197 14.32 2.36 -19.55
C ALA A 197 13.66 3.51 -18.74
N GLN A 198 14.30 3.88 -17.65
CA GLN A 198 13.90 4.97 -16.76
C GLN A 198 12.49 4.83 -16.16
N ALA A 199 11.88 3.65 -16.25
CA ALA A 199 10.65 3.40 -15.52
C ALA A 199 10.92 3.35 -14.01
N MET A 200 9.96 3.83 -13.21
CA MET A 200 10.05 3.88 -11.77
C MET A 200 8.92 3.07 -11.12
N ILE A 201 9.27 2.15 -10.23
CA ILE A 201 8.31 1.36 -9.45
C ILE A 201 8.58 1.60 -7.97
N GLN A 202 7.65 2.28 -7.32
CA GLN A 202 7.77 2.64 -5.91
C GLN A 202 7.42 1.46 -5.01
N ARG A 203 8.13 1.33 -3.87
CA ARG A 203 7.79 0.36 -2.83
C ARG A 203 6.44 0.68 -2.18
N GLY A 204 5.81 -0.30 -1.59
CA GLY A 204 4.60 -0.06 -0.81
C GLY A 204 4.86 0.74 0.47
N ALA A 205 3.89 1.49 0.91
CA ALA A 205 3.95 2.19 2.20
C ALA A 205 3.82 1.17 3.35
N ILE A 206 2.71 0.45 3.39
CA ILE A 206 2.49 -0.73 4.23
C ILE A 206 1.89 -1.79 3.29
N GLY A 207 2.47 -2.99 3.29
CA GLY A 207 2.22 -3.97 2.23
C GLY A 207 3.00 -3.64 0.96
N ASP A 208 3.02 -4.55 0.01
CA ASP A 208 3.90 -4.49 -1.15
C ASP A 208 3.24 -3.78 -2.35
N THR A 209 4.06 -3.30 -3.27
CA THR A 209 3.68 -3.00 -4.65
C THR A 209 3.95 -4.25 -5.47
N VAL A 210 2.98 -4.74 -6.24
CA VAL A 210 3.07 -6.02 -6.92
C VAL A 210 2.90 -5.86 -8.42
N VAL A 211 3.83 -6.45 -9.19
CA VAL A 211 3.74 -6.56 -10.65
C VAL A 211 3.71 -8.05 -11.01
N ARG A 212 2.58 -8.49 -11.51
CA ARG A 212 2.31 -9.89 -11.80
C ARG A 212 3.00 -10.34 -13.07
N ARG A 213 3.09 -11.67 -13.20
CA ARG A 213 3.76 -12.35 -14.30
C ARG A 213 3.38 -11.78 -15.67
N GLY A 214 4.38 -11.67 -16.54
CA GLY A 214 4.21 -11.28 -17.94
C GLY A 214 3.97 -9.79 -18.18
N ALA A 215 3.73 -8.97 -17.14
CA ALA A 215 3.47 -7.54 -17.31
C ALA A 215 4.66 -6.78 -17.95
N LYS A 216 4.34 -5.79 -18.77
CA LYS A 216 5.31 -4.95 -19.49
C LYS A 216 5.13 -3.49 -19.09
N ILE A 217 6.15 -2.94 -18.48
CA ILE A 217 6.19 -1.55 -18.00
C ILE A 217 7.07 -0.75 -18.95
N GLY A 218 6.48 0.14 -19.72
CA GLY A 218 7.14 0.96 -20.74
C GLY A 218 8.10 2.01 -20.18
N PRO A 219 8.86 2.67 -21.07
CA PRO A 219 9.85 3.67 -20.65
C PRO A 219 9.18 4.87 -19.97
N HIS A 220 9.87 5.42 -18.95
CA HIS A 220 9.40 6.56 -18.16
C HIS A 220 8.03 6.37 -17.46
N VAL A 221 7.54 5.15 -17.36
CA VAL A 221 6.33 4.86 -16.58
C VAL A 221 6.62 5.06 -15.10
N ASN A 222 5.68 5.67 -14.38
CA ASN A 222 5.72 5.71 -12.93
C ASN A 222 4.61 4.83 -12.35
N VAL A 223 5.00 3.82 -11.58
CA VAL A 223 4.09 2.97 -10.79
C VAL A 223 4.20 3.39 -9.33
N GLY A 224 3.11 3.92 -8.79
CA GLY A 224 3.02 4.42 -7.42
C GLY A 224 3.06 3.31 -6.37
N HIS A 225 3.22 3.71 -5.11
CA HIS A 225 3.25 2.78 -3.97
C HIS A 225 1.95 1.96 -3.84
N ASN A 226 2.05 0.70 -3.41
CA ASN A 226 0.91 -0.21 -3.18
C ASN A 226 0.03 -0.47 -4.43
N VAL A 227 0.56 -0.25 -5.63
CA VAL A 227 -0.13 -0.62 -6.87
C VAL A 227 -0.07 -2.13 -7.06
N GLU A 228 -1.16 -2.70 -7.53
CA GLU A 228 -1.18 -4.06 -8.08
C GLU A 228 -1.34 -3.99 -9.60
N VAL A 229 -0.34 -4.45 -10.33
CA VAL A 229 -0.40 -4.65 -11.79
C VAL A 229 -0.65 -6.12 -12.06
N GLY A 230 -1.75 -6.43 -12.74
CA GLY A 230 -2.17 -7.80 -13.06
C GLY A 230 -1.29 -8.50 -14.09
N GLU A 231 -1.58 -9.77 -14.31
CA GLU A 231 -0.86 -10.59 -15.32
C GLU A 231 -1.04 -10.01 -16.73
N ASP A 232 0.01 -10.10 -17.55
CA ASP A 232 0.01 -9.72 -18.97
C ASP A 232 -0.48 -8.29 -19.25
N VAL A 233 -0.35 -7.39 -18.28
CA VAL A 233 -0.69 -5.97 -18.45
C VAL A 233 0.38 -5.29 -19.30
N LEU A 234 -0.05 -4.42 -20.22
CA LEU A 234 0.82 -3.51 -20.95
C LEU A 234 0.61 -2.07 -20.48
N ILE A 235 1.64 -1.45 -19.94
CA ILE A 235 1.65 -0.01 -19.59
C ILE A 235 2.65 0.67 -20.51
N ALA A 236 2.15 1.47 -21.45
CA ALA A 236 2.99 2.15 -22.44
C ALA A 236 3.68 3.39 -21.86
N GLY A 237 4.68 3.88 -22.57
CA GLY A 237 5.59 4.92 -22.07
C GLY A 237 4.92 6.17 -21.52
N HIS A 238 5.56 6.80 -20.52
CA HIS A 238 5.10 8.01 -19.83
C HIS A 238 3.76 7.90 -19.09
N ALA A 239 3.17 6.72 -18.98
CA ALA A 239 1.95 6.55 -18.20
C ALA A 239 2.23 6.69 -16.69
N GLN A 240 1.23 7.16 -15.95
CA GLN A 240 1.28 7.38 -14.50
C GLN A 240 0.24 6.51 -13.80
N ILE A 241 0.65 5.60 -12.94
CA ILE A 241 -0.25 4.75 -12.15
C ILE A 241 -0.17 5.22 -10.69
N GLY A 242 -1.26 5.80 -10.22
CA GLY A 242 -1.37 6.38 -8.88
C GLY A 242 -1.30 5.34 -7.78
N GLY A 243 -0.83 5.73 -6.61
CA GLY A 243 -0.66 4.84 -5.46
C GLY A 243 -1.93 4.07 -5.09
N GLY A 244 -1.80 2.78 -4.79
CA GLY A 244 -2.92 1.91 -4.43
C GLY A 244 -3.88 1.57 -5.57
N ALA A 245 -3.58 1.93 -6.81
CA ALA A 245 -4.39 1.53 -7.96
C ALA A 245 -4.30 0.02 -8.21
N ARG A 246 -5.36 -0.55 -8.75
CA ARG A 246 -5.44 -1.97 -9.12
C ARG A 246 -5.69 -2.09 -10.60
N ILE A 247 -4.74 -2.64 -11.33
CA ILE A 247 -4.80 -2.83 -12.78
C ILE A 247 -5.06 -4.31 -13.05
N GLY A 248 -6.23 -4.63 -13.56
CA GLY A 248 -6.65 -6.00 -13.83
C GLY A 248 -5.81 -6.69 -14.92
N ARG A 249 -5.90 -8.01 -14.98
CA ARG A 249 -5.21 -8.83 -15.97
C ARG A 249 -5.48 -8.35 -17.41
N GLY A 250 -4.44 -8.37 -18.25
CA GLY A 250 -4.55 -8.07 -19.68
C GLY A 250 -4.96 -6.64 -20.02
N VAL A 251 -4.98 -5.72 -19.04
CA VAL A 251 -5.25 -4.30 -19.28
C VAL A 251 -4.16 -3.69 -20.15
N THR A 252 -4.56 -2.80 -21.05
CA THR A 252 -3.62 -1.95 -21.80
C THR A 252 -3.81 -0.50 -21.40
N VAL A 253 -2.74 0.12 -20.90
CA VAL A 253 -2.67 1.56 -20.60
C VAL A 253 -1.75 2.20 -21.63
N TRP A 254 -2.31 3.04 -22.49
CA TRP A 254 -1.56 3.70 -23.57
C TRP A 254 -0.75 4.89 -23.06
N GLN A 255 0.13 5.39 -23.94
CA GLN A 255 1.14 6.41 -23.63
C GLN A 255 0.51 7.65 -22.95
N SER A 256 1.23 8.19 -21.96
CA SER A 256 0.87 9.41 -21.23
C SER A 256 -0.51 9.38 -20.54
N ALA A 257 -1.13 8.21 -20.43
CA ALA A 257 -2.34 8.07 -19.65
C ALA A 257 -2.03 8.12 -18.15
N ALA A 258 -2.98 8.60 -17.35
CA ALA A 258 -2.85 8.67 -15.91
C ALA A 258 -4.05 8.01 -15.23
N VAL A 259 -3.77 7.11 -14.29
CA VAL A 259 -4.75 6.48 -13.42
C VAL A 259 -4.59 7.05 -12.01
N ALA A 260 -5.65 7.61 -11.45
CA ALA A 260 -5.61 8.22 -10.13
C ALA A 260 -5.42 7.19 -9.02
N ASN A 261 -5.01 7.68 -7.83
CA ASN A 261 -4.80 6.85 -6.65
C ASN A 261 -6.05 6.04 -6.29
N GLY A 262 -5.85 4.76 -5.96
CA GLY A 262 -6.90 3.86 -5.49
C GLY A 262 -7.93 3.44 -6.54
N VAL A 263 -7.75 3.84 -7.80
CA VAL A 263 -8.66 3.45 -8.90
C VAL A 263 -8.43 1.99 -9.29
N THR A 264 -9.52 1.27 -9.51
CA THR A 264 -9.51 -0.08 -10.07
C THR A 264 -9.83 -0.03 -11.57
N VAL A 265 -8.97 -0.64 -12.39
CA VAL A 265 -9.18 -0.85 -13.82
C VAL A 265 -9.44 -2.34 -14.05
N GLY A 266 -10.64 -2.67 -14.51
CA GLY A 266 -11.09 -4.06 -14.70
C GLY A 266 -10.32 -4.82 -15.78
N GLU A 267 -10.35 -6.15 -15.70
CA GLU A 267 -9.67 -7.06 -16.62
C GLU A 267 -9.94 -6.73 -18.09
N GLY A 268 -8.90 -6.76 -18.92
CA GLY A 268 -9.01 -6.54 -20.37
C GLY A 268 -9.42 -5.13 -20.80
N ALA A 269 -9.54 -4.19 -19.86
CA ALA A 269 -9.89 -2.80 -20.20
C ALA A 269 -8.74 -2.10 -20.97
N VAL A 270 -9.09 -1.07 -21.73
CA VAL A 270 -8.15 -0.26 -22.50
C VAL A 270 -8.26 1.20 -22.08
N ILE A 271 -7.15 1.76 -21.63
CA ILE A 271 -7.02 3.18 -21.32
C ILE A 271 -6.28 3.86 -22.47
N GLY A 272 -6.99 4.72 -23.19
CA GLY A 272 -6.46 5.42 -24.35
C GLY A 272 -5.33 6.41 -24.04
N MET A 273 -4.58 6.76 -25.06
CA MET A 273 -3.46 7.70 -24.96
C MET A 273 -3.89 9.03 -24.33
N GLY A 274 -3.12 9.52 -23.35
CA GLY A 274 -3.37 10.77 -22.65
C GLY A 274 -4.65 10.80 -21.79
N ALA A 275 -5.33 9.67 -21.60
CA ALA A 275 -6.55 9.64 -20.78
C ALA A 275 -6.25 9.86 -19.29
N MET A 276 -7.11 10.62 -18.59
CA MET A 276 -7.04 10.86 -17.15
C MET A 276 -8.18 10.10 -16.44
N ILE A 277 -7.87 8.97 -15.82
CA ILE A 277 -8.83 8.08 -15.19
C ILE A 277 -8.94 8.41 -13.69
N ARG A 278 -10.13 8.86 -13.28
CA ARG A 278 -10.43 9.29 -11.89
C ARG A 278 -11.55 8.49 -11.23
N ALA A 279 -12.10 7.51 -11.95
CA ALA A 279 -13.14 6.61 -11.46
C ALA A 279 -12.80 5.17 -11.89
N ASN A 280 -13.38 4.18 -11.21
CA ASN A 280 -13.18 2.78 -11.55
C ASN A 280 -13.67 2.49 -12.97
N VAL A 281 -12.92 1.66 -13.67
CA VAL A 281 -13.16 1.21 -15.04
C VAL A 281 -13.63 -0.24 -14.99
N GLY A 282 -14.73 -0.55 -15.67
CA GLY A 282 -15.25 -1.92 -15.77
C GLY A 282 -14.37 -2.81 -16.66
N ALA A 283 -14.51 -4.12 -16.50
CA ALA A 283 -13.80 -5.09 -17.32
C ALA A 283 -14.15 -4.92 -18.80
N GLY A 284 -13.14 -4.98 -19.70
CA GLY A 284 -13.28 -4.83 -21.14
C GLY A 284 -13.70 -3.44 -21.64
N GLU A 285 -13.85 -2.46 -20.73
CA GLU A 285 -14.21 -1.11 -21.13
C GLU A 285 -13.05 -0.38 -21.81
N VAL A 286 -13.38 0.54 -22.71
CA VAL A 286 -12.43 1.47 -23.34
C VAL A 286 -12.69 2.88 -22.81
N TRP A 287 -11.68 3.51 -22.25
CA TRP A 287 -11.75 4.88 -21.70
C TRP A 287 -10.75 5.79 -22.36
N VAL A 288 -11.20 6.99 -22.72
CA VAL A 288 -10.39 7.99 -23.44
C VAL A 288 -10.60 9.41 -22.91
N GLY A 289 -9.66 10.29 -23.17
CA GLY A 289 -9.79 11.73 -22.94
C GLY A 289 -9.41 12.21 -21.54
N ASN A 290 -9.46 13.53 -21.35
CA ASN A 290 -9.24 14.22 -20.07
C ASN A 290 -10.37 15.27 -19.86
N PRO A 291 -11.27 15.08 -18.88
CA PRO A 291 -11.38 13.92 -17.99
C PRO A 291 -11.74 12.65 -18.75
N GLY A 292 -11.23 11.50 -18.25
CA GLY A 292 -11.50 10.19 -18.86
C GLY A 292 -12.98 9.85 -18.89
N ARG A 293 -13.44 9.35 -20.02
CA ARG A 293 -14.82 8.91 -20.25
C ARG A 293 -14.82 7.57 -20.95
N ARG A 294 -15.79 6.73 -20.59
CA ARG A 294 -16.06 5.50 -21.31
C ARG A 294 -16.44 5.81 -22.75
N LEU A 295 -15.77 5.16 -23.69
CA LEU A 295 -16.14 5.23 -25.10
C LEU A 295 -17.39 4.37 -25.32
N HIS A 296 -18.53 5.03 -25.58
CA HIS A 296 -19.77 4.35 -25.93
C HIS A 296 -19.83 4.16 -27.45
N GLY A 297 -19.99 2.93 -27.89
CA GLY A 297 -20.20 2.59 -29.31
C GLY A 297 -19.00 1.96 -29.99
N ASN A 298 -19.23 0.74 -30.38
CA ASN A 298 -18.45 -0.19 -31.20
C ASN A 298 -17.08 -0.64 -30.69
N ALA A 299 -16.99 -1.97 -30.71
CA ALA A 299 -15.83 -2.77 -30.48
C ALA A 299 -14.53 -2.04 -30.78
N GLY A 300 -13.58 -2.25 -29.89
CA GLY A 300 -12.20 -1.79 -30.05
C GLY A 300 -11.66 -2.07 -31.45
N PRO A 301 -10.55 -1.43 -31.82
CA PRO A 301 -9.97 -1.62 -33.14
C PRO A 301 -9.83 -3.12 -33.38
N SER A 302 -10.54 -3.60 -34.40
CA SER A 302 -10.35 -4.98 -34.88
C SER A 302 -8.84 -5.13 -35.08
N ARG A 303 -8.24 -6.09 -34.41
CA ARG A 303 -6.92 -6.60 -34.81
C ARG A 303 -7.07 -6.91 -36.30
N LYS A 304 -6.54 -6.09 -37.14
CA LYS A 304 -6.23 -6.50 -38.50
C LYS A 304 -5.03 -7.43 -38.32
N ASP A 305 -5.34 -8.72 -38.34
CA ASP A 305 -4.31 -9.73 -38.61
C ASP A 305 -3.78 -9.39 -39.98
N GLY A 306 -2.47 -9.21 -40.08
CA GLY A 306 -1.87 -9.23 -41.39
C GLY A 306 -0.84 -8.13 -41.67
N THR A 307 0.32 -8.60 -41.77
CA THR A 307 1.61 -8.31 -42.43
C THR A 307 2.60 -7.53 -41.62
#